data_71897ae28f7af705dcb7a4de5129a066
#
_entry.id   71897ae28f7af705dcb7a4de5129a066
#
_cell.length_a   1.000
_cell.length_b   1.000
_cell.length_c   1.000
_cell.angle_alpha   90.00
_cell.angle_beta   90.00
_cell.angle_gamma   90.00
#
_symmetry.space_group_name_H-M   'P 1'
#
loop_
_entity.id
_entity.type
_entity.pdbx_description
1 polymer ?
#
loop_
_entity_poly.entity_id
_entity_poly.type
_entity_poly.pdbx_seq_one_letter_code
_entity_poly.pdbx_strand_id
1 'polypeptide(L)' 'MKPQELIKFLKAHDYIFIRAKGGSHHIYSNGIKSVPIPIHVSKDFGEDFIRIILRETGINKNDLLAYLKRL' A
#
# COMPACT_ATOMS: atom_id res chain seq x y z
N MET A 1 5.36 -2.87 8.99
CA MET A 1 5.23 -3.42 7.63
C MET A 1 6.19 -2.70 6.70
N LYS A 2 6.99 -3.44 5.98
CA LYS A 2 7.94 -2.84 5.05
C LYS A 2 7.24 -2.32 3.80
N PRO A 3 7.78 -1.27 3.15
CA PRO A 3 7.17 -0.74 1.93
C PRO A 3 6.93 -1.80 0.85
N GLN A 4 7.89 -2.70 0.64
CA GLN A 4 7.74 -3.76 -0.36
C GLN A 4 6.59 -4.71 -0.03
N GLU A 5 6.37 -4.97 1.25
CA GLU A 5 5.27 -5.84 1.68
C GLU A 5 3.92 -5.19 1.40
N LEU A 6 3.81 -3.88 1.69
CA LEU A 6 2.59 -3.15 1.41
C LEU A 6 2.30 -3.11 -0.09
N ILE A 7 3.34 -2.87 -0.91
CA ILE A 7 3.18 -2.82 -2.36
C ILE A 7 2.71 -4.18 -2.89
N LYS A 8 3.29 -5.28 -2.41
CA LYS A 8 2.86 -6.61 -2.82
C LYS A 8 1.41 -6.87 -2.44
N PHE A 9 1.02 -6.43 -1.25
CA PHE A 9 -0.36 -6.55 -0.80
C PHE A 9 -1.32 -5.77 -1.70
N LEU A 10 -0.96 -4.54 -2.04
CA LEU A 10 -1.77 -3.72 -2.94
C LEU A 10 -1.88 -4.35 -4.33
N LYS A 11 -0.78 -4.91 -4.85
CA LYS A 11 -0.81 -5.60 -6.14
C LYS A 11 -1.71 -6.82 -6.11
N ALA A 12 -1.77 -7.53 -4.99
CA ALA A 12 -2.68 -8.67 -4.83
C ALA A 12 -4.14 -8.23 -4.85
N HIS A 13 -4.41 -6.94 -4.64
CA HIS A 13 -5.75 -6.35 -4.68
C HIS A 13 -5.95 -5.46 -5.91
N ASP A 14 -5.26 -5.80 -7.00
CA ASP A 14 -5.42 -5.17 -8.32
C ASP A 14 -4.90 -3.74 -8.41
N TYR A 15 -4.11 -3.29 -7.46
CA TYR A 15 -3.44 -2.01 -7.57
C TYR A 15 -2.15 -2.17 -8.37
N ILE A 16 -1.90 -1.24 -9.30
CA ILE A 16 -0.69 -1.25 -10.10
C ILE A 16 -0.01 0.11 -10.00
N PHE A 17 1.29 0.13 -10.25
CA PHE A 17 2.05 1.36 -10.31
C PHE A 17 1.60 2.19 -11.52
N ILE A 18 1.27 3.44 -11.28
CA ILE A 18 0.84 4.36 -12.35
C ILE A 18 1.95 5.35 -12.69
N ARG A 19 2.51 6.01 -11.69
CA ARG A 19 3.56 7.02 -11.92
C ARG A 19 4.25 7.39 -10.63
N ALA A 20 5.42 8.00 -10.76
CA ALA A 20 6.08 8.66 -9.64
C ALA A 20 5.55 10.09 -9.52
N LYS A 21 5.39 10.56 -8.29
CA LYS A 21 4.95 11.92 -8.02
C LYS A 21 6.00 12.61 -7.15
N GLY A 22 6.64 13.64 -7.70
CA GLY A 22 7.62 14.43 -6.97
C GLY A 22 8.87 13.68 -6.55
N GLY A 23 9.13 12.49 -7.08
CA GLY A 23 10.32 11.72 -6.76
C GLY A 23 10.28 10.98 -5.42
N SER A 24 9.31 11.28 -4.55
CA SER A 24 9.24 10.68 -3.23
C SER A 24 8.02 9.80 -3.01
N HIS A 25 7.09 9.79 -3.96
CA HIS A 25 5.87 8.99 -3.86
C HIS A 25 5.61 8.25 -5.14
N HIS A 26 5.17 7.01 -5.02
CA HIS A 26 4.66 6.23 -6.15
C HIS A 26 3.15 6.11 -6.02
N ILE A 27 2.44 6.45 -7.10
CA ILE A 27 0.98 6.37 -7.15
C ILE A 27 0.59 4.98 -7.64
N TYR A 28 -0.21 4.29 -6.85
CA TYR A 28 -0.80 3.00 -7.22
C TYR A 28 -2.30 3.17 -7.38
N SER A 29 -2.87 2.47 -8.35
CA SER A 29 -4.30 2.59 -8.63
C SER A 29 -4.88 1.26 -9.09
N ASN A 30 -6.15 1.03 -8.75
CA ASN A 30 -6.91 -0.12 -9.26
C ASN A 30 -7.86 0.29 -10.39
N GLY A 31 -7.70 1.50 -10.92
CA GLY A 31 -8.59 2.03 -11.94
C GLY A 31 -9.77 2.83 -11.41
N ILE A 32 -10.06 2.71 -10.12
CA ILE A 32 -11.15 3.43 -9.46
C ILE A 32 -10.59 4.35 -8.38
N LYS A 33 -9.68 3.83 -7.58
CA LYS A 33 -9.04 4.57 -6.48
C LYS A 33 -7.55 4.60 -6.67
N SER A 34 -6.91 5.68 -6.21
CA SER A 34 -5.46 5.85 -6.26
C SER A 34 -4.93 6.17 -4.88
N VAL A 35 -3.75 5.64 -4.56
CA VAL A 35 -3.09 5.94 -3.29
C VAL A 35 -1.62 6.27 -3.53
N PRO A 36 -1.10 7.30 -2.84
CA PRO A 36 0.33 7.62 -2.89
C PRO A 36 1.07 6.81 -1.82
N ILE A 37 2.14 6.14 -2.23
CA ILE A 37 2.98 5.36 -1.32
C ILE A 37 4.36 6.02 -1.27
N PRO A 38 4.82 6.48 -0.10
CA PRO A 38 6.17 7.05 0.02
C PRO A 38 7.22 5.96 -0.19
N ILE A 39 8.24 6.28 -0.98
CA ILE A 39 9.28 5.31 -1.36
C ILE A 39 10.64 5.58 -0.75
N HIS A 40 10.83 6.75 -0.14
CA HIS A 40 12.10 7.11 0.48
C HIS A 40 12.18 6.74 1.95
N VAL A 41 11.33 5.84 2.39
CA VAL A 41 11.36 5.41 3.79
C VAL A 41 12.22 4.17 3.91
N SER A 42 13.21 4.25 4.78
CA SER A 42 14.03 3.10 5.13
C SER A 42 13.44 2.33 6.30
N LYS A 43 12.39 2.86 6.91
CA LYS A 43 11.73 2.28 8.07
C LYS A 43 10.41 1.62 7.69
N ASP A 44 9.95 0.72 8.55
CA ASP A 44 8.66 0.10 8.36
C ASP A 44 7.54 1.14 8.46
N PHE A 45 6.45 0.93 7.74
CA PHE A 45 5.25 1.72 7.90
C PHE A 45 4.58 1.37 9.23
N GLY A 46 4.23 2.40 9.99
CA GLY A 46 3.53 2.23 11.25
C GLY A 46 2.05 1.92 11.05
N GLU A 47 1.41 1.55 12.16
CA GLU A 47 -0.02 1.20 12.15
C GLU A 47 -0.91 2.33 11.66
N ASP A 48 -0.58 3.58 12.01
CA ASP A 48 -1.40 4.73 11.60
C ASP A 48 -1.42 4.88 10.10
N PHE A 49 -0.26 4.74 9.46
CA PHE A 49 -0.18 4.84 8.01
C PHE A 49 -0.93 3.69 7.34
N ILE A 50 -0.76 2.48 7.84
CA ILE A 50 -1.44 1.30 7.29
C ILE A 50 -2.96 1.47 7.41
N ARG A 51 -3.43 2.01 8.55
CA ARG A 51 -4.85 2.26 8.75
C ARG A 51 -5.39 3.26 7.72
N ILE A 52 -4.60 4.30 7.41
CA ILE A 52 -4.98 5.27 6.38
C ILE A 52 -5.10 4.59 5.02
N ILE A 53 -4.14 3.75 4.66
CA ILE A 53 -4.15 3.04 3.38
C ILE A 53 -5.36 2.10 3.29
N LEU A 54 -5.66 1.36 4.34
CA LEU A 54 -6.84 0.49 4.34
C LEU A 54 -8.12 1.29 4.16
N ARG A 55 -8.21 2.45 4.81
CA ARG A 55 -9.38 3.32 4.67
C ARG A 55 -9.49 3.87 3.25
N GLU A 56 -8.38 4.34 2.69
CA GLU A 56 -8.35 4.91 1.34
C GLU A 56 -8.70 3.89 0.27
N THR A 57 -8.24 2.66 0.44
CA THR A 57 -8.48 1.59 -0.54
C THR A 57 -9.78 0.86 -0.29
N GLY A 58 -10.33 0.94 0.91
CA GLY A 58 -11.50 0.15 1.29
C GLY A 58 -11.21 -1.33 1.51
N ILE A 59 -9.93 -1.72 1.53
CA ILE A 59 -9.55 -3.11 1.76
C ILE A 59 -9.75 -3.46 3.22
N ASN A 60 -10.33 -4.62 3.48
CA ASN A 60 -10.61 -5.08 4.82
C ASN A 60 -9.33 -5.40 5.59
N LYS A 61 -9.25 -4.98 6.84
CA LYS A 61 -8.11 -5.27 7.70
C LYS A 61 -7.86 -6.77 7.84
N ASN A 62 -8.92 -7.57 7.84
CA ASN A 62 -8.75 -9.02 7.94
C ASN A 62 -8.01 -9.60 6.74
N ASP A 63 -8.19 -9.01 5.56
CA ASP A 63 -7.45 -9.43 4.37
C ASP A 63 -5.96 -9.15 4.53
N LEU A 64 -5.60 -8.01 5.12
CA LEU A 64 -4.21 -7.69 5.40
C LEU A 64 -3.61 -8.68 6.41
N LEU A 65 -4.32 -8.97 7.48
CA LEU A 65 -3.83 -9.90 8.49
C LEU A 65 -3.63 -11.30 7.91
N ALA A 66 -4.55 -11.75 7.07
CA ALA A 66 -4.42 -13.04 6.40
C ALA A 66 -3.22 -13.06 5.45
N TYR A 67 -3.00 -11.97 4.73
CA TYR A 67 -1.85 -11.84 3.83
C TYR A 67 -0.53 -11.93 4.60
N LEU A 68 -0.43 -11.23 5.71
CA LEU A 68 0.79 -11.23 6.53
C LEU A 68 1.10 -12.61 7.11
N LYS A 69 0.09 -13.42 7.38
CA LYS A 69 0.29 -14.78 7.88
C LYS A 69 0.87 -15.72 6.84
N ARG A 70 0.79 -15.36 5.57
CA ARG A 70 1.32 -16.18 4.46
C ARG A 70 2.77 -15.87 4.13
N LEU A 71 3.32 -14.83 4.71
CA LEU A 71 4.69 -14.41 4.42
C LEU A 71 5.74 -15.25 5.19
#